data_705dd9568fca4e82ded307210691d1e5
#
_entry.id   705dd9568fca4e82ded307210691d1e5
#
_cell.length_a   1.000
_cell.length_b   1.000
_cell.length_c   1.000
_cell.angle_alpha   90.00
_cell.angle_beta   90.00
_cell.angle_gamma   90.00
#
_symmetry.space_group_name_H-M   'P 1'
#
loop_
_entity.id
_entity.type
_entity.pdbx_description
1 polymer ?
#
loop_
_entity_poly.entity_id
_entity_poly.type
_entity_poly.pdbx_seq_one_letter_code
_entity_poly.pdbx_strand_id
1 'polypeptide(L)'
;MNGCPRTAPAAALGIGEKAKSLLSQAKCRENVRAESAIVLDTESKERVLVGEVISIVARAAQISREINMCDHGIDMEIEFKNDRYEATGQKLYLQLKSGDSYLRERKRDGAEIFTIKDERHARYWMAQAFPVLLVIRTSDGEVRWMEVRDWLKRKSNNGKKPVKQIVFEGERFDVISVRRWREKVLGQGS
;
A
#
# COMPACT_ATOMS: atom_id res chain seq x y z
N MET A 1 56.11 -32.29 51.65
CA MET A 1 54.88 -33.04 51.91
C MET A 1 53.74 -32.16 51.38
N ASN A 2 53.39 -32.29 50.21
CA ASN A 2 52.19 -32.77 49.52
C ASN A 2 50.87 -32.19 50.05
N GLY A 3 50.25 -31.32 49.28
CA GLY A 3 48.88 -30.85 49.40
C GLY A 3 48.40 -30.25 48.08
N CYS A 4 47.81 -31.11 47.24
CA CYS A 4 47.22 -30.79 45.97
C CYS A 4 45.91 -29.95 46.15
N PRO A 5 45.67 -28.85 45.40
CA PRO A 5 44.36 -28.21 45.42
C PRO A 5 43.40 -28.91 44.45
N ARG A 6 42.22 -29.24 44.95
CA ARG A 6 41.10 -29.81 44.17
C ARG A 6 40.49 -28.75 43.28
N THR A 7 40.47 -29.01 42.01
CA THR A 7 39.70 -28.32 40.99
C THR A 7 38.19 -28.55 41.20
N ALA A 8 37.44 -27.46 41.32
CA ALA A 8 35.98 -27.46 41.24
C ALA A 8 35.51 -27.45 39.77
N PRO A 9 34.41 -28.17 39.43
CA PRO A 9 33.93 -28.19 38.03
C PRO A 9 33.10 -26.95 37.73
N ALA A 10 33.55 -26.15 36.79
CA ALA A 10 32.78 -25.14 36.12
C ALA A 10 31.97 -25.81 35.00
N ALA A 11 30.69 -26.06 35.17
CA ALA A 11 29.74 -26.27 34.05
C ALA A 11 28.31 -26.57 34.58
N ALA A 12 27.57 -25.55 34.99
CA ALA A 12 26.11 -25.71 35.20
C ALA A 12 25.27 -24.43 34.99
N LEU A 13 25.85 -23.34 34.47
CA LEU A 13 25.12 -22.05 34.34
C LEU A 13 24.62 -21.72 32.91
N GLY A 14 24.88 -22.53 31.90
CA GLY A 14 24.58 -22.22 30.50
C GLY A 14 23.25 -22.75 29.95
N ILE A 15 22.61 -23.74 30.63
CA ILE A 15 21.44 -24.44 30.05
C ILE A 15 20.13 -23.70 30.35
N GLY A 16 20.04 -23.06 31.50
CA GLY A 16 18.81 -22.34 31.91
C GLY A 16 18.51 -21.06 31.12
N GLU A 17 19.53 -20.30 30.73
CA GLU A 17 19.34 -19.07 29.96
C GLU A 17 19.00 -19.34 28.50
N LYS A 18 19.63 -20.34 27.87
CA LYS A 18 19.26 -20.77 26.50
C LYS A 18 17.82 -21.28 26.42
N ALA A 19 17.38 -22.05 27.44
CA ALA A 19 16.00 -22.54 27.50
C ALA A 19 14.99 -21.41 27.69
N LYS A 20 15.28 -20.40 28.52
CA LYS A 20 14.43 -19.20 28.70
C LYS A 20 14.37 -18.35 27.43
N SER A 21 15.48 -18.18 26.70
CA SER A 21 15.52 -17.46 25.42
C SER A 21 14.71 -18.18 24.33
N LEU A 22 14.80 -19.50 24.23
CA LEU A 22 14.03 -20.30 23.28
C LEU A 22 12.51 -20.27 23.59
N LEU A 23 12.13 -20.31 24.86
CA LEU A 23 10.73 -20.18 25.28
C LEU A 23 10.18 -18.77 25.00
N SER A 24 10.98 -17.71 25.18
CA SER A 24 10.61 -16.34 24.85
C SER A 24 10.41 -16.16 23.33
N GLN A 25 11.31 -16.72 22.54
CA GLN A 25 11.20 -16.69 21.07
C GLN A 25 10.02 -17.53 20.55
N ALA A 26 9.70 -18.66 21.18
CA ALA A 26 8.53 -19.46 20.83
C ALA A 26 7.23 -18.72 21.14
N LYS A 27 7.10 -18.10 22.32
CA LYS A 27 5.95 -17.26 22.69
C LYS A 27 5.79 -16.04 21.79
N CYS A 28 6.89 -15.40 21.37
CA CYS A 28 6.84 -14.30 20.42
C CYS A 28 6.32 -14.76 19.05
N ARG A 29 6.76 -15.95 18.59
CA ARG A 29 6.28 -16.55 17.31
C ARG A 29 4.82 -16.99 17.39
N GLU A 30 4.34 -17.48 18.53
CA GLU A 30 2.93 -17.82 18.74
C GLU A 30 2.04 -16.58 18.75
N ASN A 31 2.47 -15.48 19.38
CA ASN A 31 1.74 -14.21 19.37
C ASN A 31 1.64 -13.61 17.95
N VAL A 32 2.72 -13.66 17.17
CA VAL A 32 2.72 -13.22 15.76
C VAL A 32 1.81 -14.12 14.90
N ARG A 33 1.73 -15.43 15.18
CA ARG A 33 0.78 -16.34 14.50
C ARG A 33 -0.67 -16.09 14.92
N ALA A 34 -0.93 -15.70 16.16
CA ALA A 34 -2.27 -15.35 16.64
C ALA A 34 -2.77 -14.04 16.01
N GLU A 35 -1.91 -13.03 15.83
CA GLU A 35 -2.25 -11.81 15.08
C GLU A 35 -2.58 -12.08 13.61
N SER A 36 -1.91 -13.05 12.97
CA SER A 36 -2.22 -13.44 11.58
C SER A 36 -3.54 -14.18 11.41
N ALA A 37 -4.24 -14.55 12.50
CA ALA A 37 -5.52 -15.24 12.46
C ALA A 37 -6.75 -14.30 12.60
N ILE A 38 -6.55 -12.98 12.80
CA ILE A 38 -7.65 -12.03 12.89
C ILE A 38 -8.19 -11.79 11.48
N VAL A 39 -9.44 -12.21 11.25
CA VAL A 39 -10.16 -11.89 10.01
C VAL A 39 -10.73 -10.49 10.13
N LEU A 40 -10.13 -9.54 9.41
CA LEU A 40 -10.60 -8.16 9.38
C LEU A 40 -11.91 -8.06 8.59
N ASP A 41 -12.86 -7.26 9.09
CA ASP A 41 -14.03 -6.85 8.33
C ASP A 41 -13.66 -5.84 7.21
N THR A 42 -14.64 -5.45 6.40
CA THR A 42 -14.40 -4.57 5.25
C THR A 42 -13.89 -3.20 5.69
N GLU A 43 -14.48 -2.61 6.73
CA GLU A 43 -14.09 -1.30 7.24
C GLU A 43 -12.65 -1.32 7.78
N SER A 44 -12.31 -2.32 8.59
CA SER A 44 -10.95 -2.52 9.10
C SER A 44 -9.92 -2.67 7.98
N LYS A 45 -10.24 -3.44 6.92
CA LYS A 45 -9.36 -3.60 5.74
C LYS A 45 -9.12 -2.26 5.02
N GLU A 46 -10.17 -1.46 4.87
CA GLU A 46 -10.07 -0.12 4.26
C GLU A 46 -9.22 0.81 5.12
N ARG A 47 -9.41 0.82 6.46
CA ARG A 47 -8.60 1.62 7.38
C ARG A 47 -7.14 1.20 7.42
N VAL A 48 -6.84 -0.10 7.31
CA VAL A 48 -5.45 -0.61 7.17
C VAL A 48 -4.80 -0.04 5.92
N LEU A 49 -5.48 -0.10 4.77
CA LEU A 49 -4.94 0.45 3.52
C LEU A 49 -4.69 1.95 3.62
N VAL A 50 -5.62 2.72 4.19
CA VAL A 50 -5.44 4.16 4.43
C VAL A 50 -4.20 4.41 5.29
N GLY A 51 -4.03 3.68 6.38
CA GLY A 51 -2.87 3.80 7.28
C GLY A 51 -1.54 3.46 6.58
N GLU A 52 -1.51 2.42 5.74
CA GLU A 52 -0.34 2.05 4.93
C GLU A 52 0.03 3.15 3.94
N VAL A 53 -0.97 3.72 3.22
CA VAL A 53 -0.75 4.83 2.29
C VAL A 53 -0.19 6.05 3.03
N ILE A 54 -0.79 6.46 4.16
CA ILE A 54 -0.30 7.57 4.98
C ILE A 54 1.15 7.34 5.41
N SER A 55 1.47 6.13 5.89
CA SER A 55 2.82 5.77 6.33
C SER A 55 3.84 5.86 5.18
N ILE A 56 3.50 5.34 3.99
CA ILE A 56 4.38 5.35 2.82
C ILE A 56 4.63 6.80 2.36
N VAL A 57 3.57 7.61 2.25
CA VAL A 57 3.64 9.02 1.82
C VAL A 57 4.45 9.87 2.81
N ALA A 58 4.25 9.65 4.12
CA ALA A 58 5.01 10.33 5.16
C ALA A 58 6.51 9.99 5.11
N ARG A 59 6.86 8.70 4.89
CA ARG A 59 8.26 8.27 4.69
C ARG A 59 8.89 8.84 3.42
N ALA A 60 8.09 9.17 2.42
CA ALA A 60 8.54 9.90 1.24
C ALA A 60 8.63 11.42 1.48
N ALA A 61 8.34 11.91 2.69
CA ALA A 61 8.31 13.32 3.09
C ALA A 61 7.27 14.15 2.30
N GLN A 62 6.16 13.54 1.89
CA GLN A 62 5.06 14.21 1.20
C GLN A 62 3.82 14.34 2.10
N ILE A 63 2.82 15.10 1.65
CA ILE A 63 1.58 15.35 2.39
C ILE A 63 0.49 14.42 1.86
N SER A 64 -0.21 13.72 2.76
CA SER A 64 -1.42 12.98 2.44
C SER A 64 -2.63 13.57 3.16
N ARG A 65 -3.80 13.58 2.50
CA ARG A 65 -5.06 13.98 3.12
C ARG A 65 -6.17 13.01 2.73
N GLU A 66 -6.99 12.60 3.69
CA GLU A 66 -8.22 11.87 3.44
C GLU A 66 -9.31 12.83 2.93
N ILE A 67 -10.14 12.38 1.99
CA ILE A 67 -11.26 13.13 1.42
C ILE A 67 -12.54 12.45 1.88
N ASN A 68 -13.12 12.93 2.97
CA ASN A 68 -14.22 12.25 3.67
C ASN A 68 -15.62 12.75 3.29
N MET A 69 -15.77 13.79 2.45
CA MET A 69 -17.05 14.49 2.35
C MET A 69 -17.89 14.21 1.09
N CYS A 70 -17.35 13.55 0.07
CA CYS A 70 -18.12 13.27 -1.14
C CYS A 70 -17.61 11.97 -1.78
N ASP A 71 -18.42 10.94 -1.77
CA ASP A 71 -18.12 9.67 -2.44
C ASP A 71 -18.31 9.78 -3.96
N HIS A 72 -17.38 10.44 -4.61
CA HIS A 72 -17.25 10.47 -6.08
C HIS A 72 -16.11 9.58 -6.59
N GLY A 73 -15.64 8.64 -5.75
CA GLY A 73 -14.56 7.71 -6.12
C GLY A 73 -13.17 8.32 -6.06
N ILE A 74 -12.93 9.22 -5.09
CA ILE A 74 -11.61 9.69 -4.67
C ILE A 74 -11.59 9.67 -3.15
N ASP A 75 -10.68 8.89 -2.58
CA ASP A 75 -10.60 8.65 -1.13
C ASP A 75 -9.51 9.48 -0.46
N MET A 76 -8.42 9.79 -1.18
CA MET A 76 -7.29 10.54 -0.66
C MET A 76 -6.65 11.44 -1.73
N GLU A 77 -5.84 12.40 -1.27
CA GLU A 77 -4.89 13.13 -2.11
C GLU A 77 -3.48 13.06 -1.53
N ILE A 78 -2.49 13.11 -2.43
CA ILE A 78 -1.08 13.36 -2.09
C ILE A 78 -0.71 14.71 -2.68
N GLU A 79 -0.22 15.63 -1.84
CA GLU A 79 0.36 16.90 -2.27
C GLU A 79 1.88 16.84 -2.14
N PHE A 80 2.58 17.28 -3.18
CA PHE A 80 4.03 17.23 -3.23
C PHE A 80 4.67 18.49 -2.65
N LYS A 81 5.75 18.28 -1.89
CA LYS A 81 6.62 19.34 -1.39
C LYS A 81 7.81 19.54 -2.33
N ASN A 82 8.25 20.79 -2.44
CA ASN A 82 9.50 21.14 -3.12
C ASN A 82 10.74 20.74 -2.28
N ASP A 83 11.93 21.07 -2.76
CA ASP A 83 13.19 20.76 -2.07
C ASP A 83 13.40 21.56 -0.78
N ARG A 84 12.60 22.59 -0.53
CA ARG A 84 12.55 23.37 0.71
C ARG A 84 11.48 22.85 1.69
N TYR A 85 10.87 21.69 1.39
CA TYR A 85 9.76 21.11 2.16
C TYR A 85 8.48 21.96 2.19
N GLU A 86 8.32 22.90 1.26
CA GLU A 86 7.12 23.73 1.15
C GLU A 86 6.09 23.02 0.27
N ALA A 87 4.80 23.13 0.62
CA ALA A 87 3.69 22.62 -0.16
C ALA A 87 3.58 23.39 -1.49
N THR A 88 3.40 22.66 -2.61
CA THR A 88 3.45 23.25 -3.95
C THR A 88 2.08 23.41 -4.61
N GLY A 89 1.02 22.86 -4.02
CA GLY A 89 -0.28 22.75 -4.67
C GLY A 89 -0.34 21.68 -5.77
N GLN A 90 0.81 21.11 -6.17
CA GLN A 90 0.87 20.00 -7.12
C GLN A 90 0.51 18.71 -6.40
N LYS A 91 -0.46 17.97 -6.95
CA LYS A 91 -1.01 16.82 -6.27
C LYS A 91 -1.45 15.70 -7.22
N LEU A 92 -1.80 14.58 -6.64
CA LEU A 92 -2.52 13.50 -7.30
C LEU A 92 -3.60 12.94 -6.37
N TYR A 93 -4.58 12.28 -6.96
CA TYR A 93 -5.69 11.69 -6.25
C TYR A 93 -5.58 10.17 -6.18
N LEU A 94 -6.08 9.60 -5.10
CA LEU A 94 -6.10 8.15 -4.87
C LEU A 94 -7.54 7.67 -4.73
N GLN A 95 -7.88 6.63 -5.49
CA GLN A 95 -9.01 5.75 -5.21
C GLN A 95 -8.48 4.48 -4.59
N LEU A 96 -8.91 4.17 -3.37
CA LEU A 96 -8.44 3.03 -2.60
C LEU A 96 -9.42 1.86 -2.69
N LYS A 97 -8.90 0.64 -2.81
CA LYS A 97 -9.68 -0.60 -2.73
C LYS A 97 -8.89 -1.65 -1.96
N SER A 98 -9.55 -2.31 -1.00
CA SER A 98 -8.93 -3.35 -0.19
C SER A 98 -9.65 -4.68 -0.33
N GLY A 99 -8.96 -5.72 -0.79
CA GLY A 99 -9.42 -7.09 -0.96
C GLY A 99 -9.29 -7.62 -2.38
N ASP A 100 -9.16 -8.94 -2.50
CA ASP A 100 -8.92 -9.64 -3.77
C ASP A 100 -10.13 -9.59 -4.72
N SER A 101 -11.33 -9.35 -4.18
CA SER A 101 -12.57 -9.29 -4.98
C SER A 101 -12.60 -8.13 -6.00
N TYR A 102 -11.71 -7.16 -5.85
CA TYR A 102 -11.61 -6.03 -6.78
C TYR A 102 -10.81 -6.35 -8.03
N LEU A 103 -9.93 -7.35 -8.01
CA LEU A 103 -9.17 -7.83 -9.15
C LEU A 103 -9.66 -9.24 -9.53
N ARG A 104 -10.09 -9.40 -10.78
CA ARG A 104 -10.51 -10.69 -11.32
C ARG A 104 -9.57 -11.08 -12.45
N GLU A 105 -9.01 -12.26 -12.37
CA GLU A 105 -8.22 -12.83 -13.47
C GLU A 105 -9.11 -13.13 -14.68
N ARG A 106 -8.69 -12.65 -15.85
CA ARG A 106 -9.36 -12.90 -17.13
C ARG A 106 -8.86 -14.22 -17.73
N LYS A 107 -9.74 -15.20 -17.81
CA LYS A 107 -9.40 -16.59 -18.20
C LYS A 107 -8.62 -16.74 -19.52
N ARG A 108 -8.81 -15.83 -20.49
CA ARG A 108 -8.20 -15.98 -21.82
C ARG A 108 -6.70 -15.65 -21.86
N ASP A 109 -6.21 -14.80 -20.94
CA ASP A 109 -4.85 -14.25 -20.99
C ASP A 109 -4.25 -13.98 -19.61
N GLY A 110 -4.92 -14.37 -18.52
CA GLY A 110 -4.42 -14.15 -17.16
C GLY A 110 -4.38 -12.69 -16.69
N ALA A 111 -4.89 -11.74 -17.49
CA ALA A 111 -4.86 -10.34 -17.11
C ALA A 111 -5.79 -10.04 -15.93
N GLU A 112 -5.31 -9.24 -15.00
CA GLU A 112 -6.11 -8.75 -13.87
C GLU A 112 -7.07 -7.64 -14.32
N ILE A 113 -8.34 -7.81 -13.99
CA ILE A 113 -9.39 -6.88 -14.42
C ILE A 113 -10.04 -6.24 -13.20
N PHE A 114 -9.97 -4.91 -13.15
CA PHE A 114 -10.79 -4.10 -12.26
C PHE A 114 -12.09 -3.70 -12.96
N THR A 115 -13.24 -3.97 -12.34
CA THR A 115 -14.55 -3.60 -12.89
C THR A 115 -15.04 -2.31 -12.26
N ILE A 116 -15.32 -1.31 -13.09
CA ILE A 116 -15.92 -0.04 -12.68
C ILE A 116 -17.43 -0.29 -12.50
N LYS A 117 -17.90 -0.26 -11.24
CA LYS A 117 -19.31 -0.52 -10.91
C LYS A 117 -20.23 0.61 -11.33
N ASP A 118 -19.74 1.87 -11.25
CA ASP A 118 -20.50 3.07 -11.61
C ASP A 118 -19.73 3.89 -12.65
N GLU A 119 -20.33 4.05 -13.83
CA GLU A 119 -19.74 4.83 -14.93
C GLU A 119 -19.48 6.31 -14.56
N ARG A 120 -20.22 6.84 -13.56
CA ARG A 120 -19.98 8.20 -13.06
C ARG A 120 -18.58 8.35 -12.49
N HIS A 121 -18.03 7.32 -11.83
CA HIS A 121 -16.67 7.34 -11.32
C HIS A 121 -15.65 7.47 -12.45
N ALA A 122 -15.79 6.70 -13.53
CA ALA A 122 -14.88 6.80 -14.67
C ALA A 122 -14.89 8.21 -15.29
N ARG A 123 -16.09 8.78 -15.47
CA ARG A 123 -16.23 10.16 -15.98
C ARG A 123 -15.61 11.18 -15.03
N TYR A 124 -15.84 11.01 -13.74
CA TYR A 124 -15.31 11.89 -12.71
C TYR A 124 -13.77 11.83 -12.66
N TRP A 125 -13.18 10.62 -12.71
CA TRP A 125 -11.72 10.46 -12.76
C TRP A 125 -11.11 11.11 -14.01
N MET A 126 -11.71 10.93 -15.18
CA MET A 126 -11.25 11.57 -16.43
C MET A 126 -11.33 13.10 -16.39
N ALA A 127 -12.29 13.66 -15.67
CA ALA A 127 -12.50 15.10 -15.55
C ALA A 127 -11.54 15.80 -14.57
N GLN A 128 -10.78 15.03 -13.76
CA GLN A 128 -9.87 15.61 -12.78
C GLN A 128 -8.71 16.37 -13.45
N ALA A 129 -8.32 17.51 -12.84
CA ALA A 129 -7.17 18.29 -13.28
C ALA A 129 -5.85 17.54 -13.01
N PHE A 130 -5.77 16.84 -11.87
CA PHE A 130 -4.61 16.06 -11.45
C PHE A 130 -4.74 14.57 -11.79
N PRO A 131 -3.63 13.81 -11.85
CA PRO A 131 -3.67 12.37 -12.04
C PRO A 131 -4.52 11.66 -10.98
N VAL A 132 -5.20 10.58 -11.37
CA VAL A 132 -5.94 9.71 -10.46
C VAL A 132 -5.32 8.33 -10.49
N LEU A 133 -4.92 7.83 -9.32
CA LEU A 133 -4.36 6.51 -9.15
C LEU A 133 -5.39 5.58 -8.50
N LEU A 134 -5.63 4.44 -9.11
CA LEU A 134 -6.31 3.32 -8.46
C LEU A 134 -5.27 2.54 -7.66
N VAL A 135 -5.46 2.47 -6.35
CA VAL A 135 -4.58 1.76 -5.42
C VAL A 135 -5.35 0.57 -4.85
N ILE A 136 -4.80 -0.61 -4.99
CA ILE A 136 -5.45 -1.87 -4.55
C ILE A 136 -4.52 -2.59 -3.58
N ARG A 137 -5.06 -2.96 -2.41
CA ARG A 137 -4.42 -3.84 -1.44
C ARG A 137 -5.04 -5.23 -1.53
N THR A 138 -4.24 -6.24 -1.80
CA THR A 138 -4.63 -7.64 -1.81
C THR A 138 -4.55 -8.29 -0.42
N SER A 139 -5.12 -9.46 -0.24
CA SER A 139 -5.20 -10.15 1.07
C SER A 139 -3.86 -10.60 1.61
N ASP A 140 -2.85 -10.76 0.75
CA ASP A 140 -1.46 -11.04 1.12
C ASP A 140 -0.70 -9.79 1.64
N GLY A 141 -1.36 -8.62 1.63
CA GLY A 141 -0.81 -7.35 2.09
C GLY A 141 -0.04 -6.57 1.03
N GLU A 142 -0.02 -7.03 -0.24
CA GLU A 142 0.60 -6.26 -1.31
C GLU A 142 -0.27 -5.06 -1.67
N VAL A 143 0.35 -3.86 -1.77
CA VAL A 143 -0.30 -2.63 -2.23
C VAL A 143 0.25 -2.26 -3.59
N ARG A 144 -0.63 -2.21 -4.59
CA ARG A 144 -0.28 -1.89 -5.98
C ARG A 144 -1.11 -0.71 -6.49
N TRP A 145 -0.57 0.02 -7.47
CA TRP A 145 -1.23 1.19 -8.05
C TRP A 145 -1.14 1.23 -9.56
N MET A 146 -2.09 1.90 -10.19
CA MET A 146 -2.10 2.20 -11.61
C MET A 146 -2.70 3.58 -11.85
N GLU A 147 -2.11 4.38 -12.75
CA GLU A 147 -2.70 5.64 -13.19
C GLU A 147 -3.89 5.37 -14.11
N VAL A 148 -5.09 5.78 -13.68
CA VAL A 148 -6.33 5.42 -14.38
C VAL A 148 -6.95 6.57 -15.18
N ARG A 149 -6.69 7.84 -14.84
CA ARG A 149 -7.25 9.00 -15.57
C ARG A 149 -6.82 9.01 -17.03
N ASP A 150 -5.53 8.97 -17.29
CA ASP A 150 -4.99 9.03 -18.64
C ASP A 150 -5.19 7.71 -19.39
N TRP A 151 -5.18 6.59 -18.67
CA TRP A 151 -5.55 5.28 -19.24
C TRP A 151 -6.99 5.30 -19.76
N LEU A 152 -7.95 5.79 -18.97
CA LEU A 152 -9.35 5.92 -19.37
C LEU A 152 -9.53 6.90 -20.52
N LYS A 153 -8.86 8.06 -20.50
CA LYS A 153 -8.90 9.03 -21.60
C LYS A 153 -8.45 8.38 -22.91
N ARG A 154 -7.33 7.65 -22.92
CA ARG A 154 -6.85 6.95 -24.12
C ARG A 154 -7.84 5.88 -24.61
N LYS A 155 -8.44 5.12 -23.69
CA LYS A 155 -9.41 4.05 -24.05
C LYS A 155 -10.75 4.61 -24.52
N SER A 156 -11.26 5.70 -23.93
CA SER A 156 -12.53 6.32 -24.33
C SER A 156 -12.43 7.08 -25.66
N ASN A 157 -11.28 7.68 -25.99
CA ASN A 157 -11.06 8.36 -27.26
C ASN A 157 -11.09 7.41 -28.47
N ASN A 158 -10.75 6.14 -28.26
CA ASN A 158 -10.77 5.09 -29.26
C ASN A 158 -12.11 4.34 -29.35
N GLY A 159 -13.11 4.66 -28.49
CA GLY A 159 -14.37 3.93 -28.45
C GLY A 159 -15.58 4.81 -28.13
N LYS A 160 -16.66 4.60 -28.89
CA LYS A 160 -17.95 5.26 -28.67
C LYS A 160 -18.72 4.70 -27.46
N LYS A 161 -18.13 3.79 -26.68
CA LYS A 161 -18.78 3.12 -25.55
C LYS A 161 -18.03 3.43 -24.24
N PRO A 162 -18.75 3.59 -23.11
CA PRO A 162 -18.12 3.79 -21.81
C PRO A 162 -17.23 2.59 -21.43
N VAL A 163 -16.09 2.89 -20.82
CA VAL A 163 -15.15 1.88 -20.34
C VAL A 163 -15.66 1.32 -19.01
N LYS A 164 -15.98 0.03 -18.99
CA LYS A 164 -16.48 -0.67 -17.77
C LYS A 164 -15.39 -1.49 -17.07
N GLN A 165 -14.29 -1.77 -17.75
CA GLN A 165 -13.22 -2.61 -17.23
C GLN A 165 -11.86 -1.99 -17.51
N ILE A 166 -11.01 -2.02 -16.49
CA ILE A 166 -9.61 -1.62 -16.57
C ILE A 166 -8.77 -2.89 -16.52
N VAL A 167 -7.85 -3.06 -17.48
CA VAL A 167 -6.76 -4.04 -17.34
C VAL A 167 -5.77 -3.44 -16.35
N PHE A 168 -5.68 -4.04 -15.19
CA PHE A 168 -4.86 -3.52 -14.09
C PHE A 168 -3.41 -4.01 -14.24
N GLU A 169 -2.56 -3.11 -14.67
CA GLU A 169 -1.12 -3.32 -14.82
C GLU A 169 -0.42 -2.60 -13.66
N GLY A 170 -0.70 -3.07 -12.44
CA GLY A 170 -0.31 -2.37 -11.22
C GLY A 170 1.16 -2.55 -10.87
N GLU A 171 1.84 -1.44 -10.56
CA GLU A 171 3.15 -1.40 -9.93
C GLU A 171 3.01 -1.34 -8.40
N ARG A 172 4.07 -1.73 -7.68
CA ARG A 172 4.10 -1.65 -6.22
C ARG A 172 3.98 -0.20 -5.74
N PHE A 173 3.10 0.02 -4.75
CA PHE A 173 2.94 1.31 -4.07
C PHE A 173 3.92 1.39 -2.90
N ASP A 174 4.98 2.15 -3.05
CA ASP A 174 6.03 2.31 -2.04
C ASP A 174 6.63 3.73 -2.04
N VAL A 175 7.61 3.96 -1.17
CA VAL A 175 8.31 5.24 -1.05
C VAL A 175 8.99 5.65 -2.37
N ILE A 176 9.47 4.68 -3.15
CA ILE A 176 10.17 4.93 -4.41
C ILE A 176 9.18 5.44 -5.46
N SER A 177 8.01 4.81 -5.57
CA SER A 177 6.94 5.26 -6.48
C SER A 177 6.45 6.67 -6.14
N VAL A 178 6.26 6.99 -4.84
CA VAL A 178 5.86 8.35 -4.41
C VAL A 178 6.92 9.40 -4.79
N ARG A 179 8.20 9.11 -4.60
CA ARG A 179 9.30 10.01 -5.00
C ARG A 179 9.35 10.20 -6.52
N ARG A 180 9.20 9.13 -7.29
CA ARG A 180 9.15 9.18 -8.76
C ARG A 180 7.99 10.06 -9.27
N TRP A 181 6.81 10.00 -8.64
CA TRP A 181 5.71 10.90 -8.98
C TRP A 181 6.02 12.35 -8.65
N ARG A 182 6.62 12.61 -7.49
CA ARG A 182 7.07 13.96 -7.14
C ARG A 182 7.97 14.55 -8.23
N GLU A 183 9.00 13.82 -8.61
CA GLU A 183 9.95 14.24 -9.66
C GLU A 183 9.23 14.49 -10.99
N LYS A 184 8.34 13.58 -11.38
CA LYS A 184 7.55 13.73 -12.62
C LYS A 184 6.65 14.96 -12.59
N VAL A 185 5.98 15.21 -11.47
CA VAL A 185 5.00 16.31 -11.35
C VAL A 185 5.70 17.66 -11.22
N LEU A 186 6.79 17.75 -10.43
CA LEU A 186 7.53 18.99 -10.24
C LEU A 186 8.49 19.29 -11.42
N GLY A 187 9.04 18.26 -12.07
CA GLY A 187 9.91 18.42 -13.23
C GLY A 187 9.21 18.83 -14.52
N GLN A 188 7.88 18.76 -14.59
CA GLN A 188 7.08 19.24 -15.74
C GLN A 188 6.71 20.72 -15.61
N GLY A 189 7.06 21.38 -14.52
CA GLY A 189 6.76 22.79 -14.23
C GLY A 189 7.94 23.76 -14.38
N SER A 190 9.04 23.31 -15.03
CA SER A 190 10.25 24.12 -15.27
C SER A 190 10.35 24.51 -16.71
#